data_9611fc78905dbc08c2df2ff01ec2ac21
#
_entry.id   9611fc78905dbc08c2df2ff01ec2ac21
#
_cell.length_a   1.000
_cell.length_b   1.000
_cell.length_c   1.000
_cell.angle_alpha   90.00
_cell.angle_beta   90.00
_cell.angle_gamma   90.00
#
_symmetry.space_group_name_H-M   'P 1'
#
loop_
_entity.id
_entity.type
_entity.pdbx_description
1 polymer ?
#
loop_
_entity_poly.entity_id
_entity_poly.type
_entity_poly.pdbx_seq_one_letter_code
_entity_poly.pdbx_strand_id
1 'polypeptide(L)'
;MGLLSNPFISSNIPLFNKVFAQGVEEVFIVPGASDPNNDEAFFPPEISVSSVGNIVSWTNDDSLEYTVTSDDGSFDSGPISPGDTFDNTFDSPGEFGYHCSIHPFMTGVVIVE
;
A
#
# COMPACT_ATOMS: atom_id res chain seq x y z
N MET A 1 -21.25 13.27 22.81
CA MET A 1 -20.88 13.05 22.11
C MET A 1 -20.36 12.87 21.49
N GLY A 2 -20.70 13.35 21.71
CA GLY A 2 -20.34 13.07 20.99
C GLY A 2 -19.97 13.08 20.54
N LEU A 3 -20.14 13.31 20.72
CA LEU A 3 -19.85 13.14 20.00
C LEU A 3 -19.21 13.22 19.67
N LEU A 4 -19.32 13.51 19.97
CA LEU A 4 -18.81 13.36 19.31
C LEU A 4 -18.07 13.39 19.02
N SER A 5 -18.18 13.62 19.38
CA SER A 5 -17.67 13.37 18.80
C SER A 5 -17.04 13.28 18.46
N ASN A 6 -17.00 13.62 18.90
CA ASN A 6 -16.58 13.30 18.30
C ASN A 6 -15.94 13.17 18.03
N PRO A 7 -16.09 13.73 18.30
CA PRO A 7 -15.81 13.40 17.80
C PRO A 7 -15.31 13.24 17.37
N PHE A 8 -15.21 13.32 17.63
CA PHE A 8 -14.98 12.91 16.99
C PHE A 8 -14.63 12.67 16.57
N ILE A 9 -15.00 13.29 16.80
CA ILE A 9 -15.04 12.86 16.16
C ILE A 9 -14.77 12.60 15.92
N SER A 10 -14.94 12.97 16.20
CA SER A 10 -14.92 12.54 15.67
C SER A 10 -14.97 12.27 15.49
N SER A 11 -15.15 12.63 15.66
CA SER A 11 -15.53 12.28 15.18
C SER A 11 -16.03 12.14 14.97
N ASN A 12 -16.12 13.10 15.45
CA ASN A 12 -16.96 12.73 15.05
C ASN A 12 -17.19 12.24 14.09
N ILE A 13 -16.58 12.09 14.09
CA ILE A 13 -16.94 11.46 12.89
C ILE A 13 -18.17 10.63 13.01
N PRO A 14 -19.10 10.80 12.14
CA PRO A 14 -20.21 9.89 12.08
C PRO A 14 -19.71 8.47 11.83
N LEU A 15 -20.42 7.51 12.36
CA LEU A 15 -20.02 6.13 12.28
C LEU A 15 -19.85 5.64 10.86
N PHE A 16 -20.73 6.04 9.96
CA PHE A 16 -20.63 5.56 8.59
C PHE A 16 -19.40 6.08 7.85
N ASN A 17 -18.86 7.21 8.29
CA ASN A 17 -17.60 7.68 7.70
C ASN A 17 -16.45 6.76 8.02
N LYS A 18 -16.50 6.13 9.17
CA LYS A 18 -15.47 5.17 9.53
C LYS A 18 -15.52 3.96 8.62
N VAL A 19 -16.70 3.59 8.19
CA VAL A 19 -16.84 2.48 7.26
C VAL A 19 -16.09 2.77 5.96
N PHE A 20 -16.16 4.00 5.48
CA PHE A 20 -15.48 4.35 4.25
C PHE A 20 -13.99 4.52 4.46
N ALA A 21 -13.58 4.91 5.63
CA ALA A 21 -12.18 5.16 5.92
C ALA A 21 -11.36 3.89 5.95
N GLN A 22 -12.00 2.73 5.99
CA GLN A 22 -11.31 1.46 6.10
C GLN A 22 -10.52 1.08 4.88
N GLY A 23 -10.73 1.74 3.75
CA GLY A 23 -10.41 1.16 2.49
C GLY A 23 -8.98 1.25 2.01
N VAL A 24 -8.12 2.09 2.59
CA VAL A 24 -6.83 2.36 1.93
C VAL A 24 -5.68 2.27 2.93
N GLU A 25 -4.70 1.43 2.57
CA GLU A 25 -3.41 1.38 3.26
C GLU A 25 -2.34 1.87 2.30
N GLU A 26 -1.32 2.53 2.83
CA GLU A 26 -0.33 3.19 1.98
C GLU A 26 1.06 2.60 2.16
N VAL A 27 1.74 2.41 1.03
CA VAL A 27 3.13 1.98 0.96
C VAL A 27 3.87 3.02 0.14
N PHE A 28 5.09 3.32 0.54
CA PHE A 28 5.92 4.30 -0.15
C PHE A 28 7.13 3.61 -0.76
N ILE A 29 7.46 3.97 -2.00
CA ILE A 29 8.74 3.63 -2.60
C ILE A 29 9.65 4.78 -2.21
N VAL A 30 10.57 4.51 -1.29
CA VAL A 30 11.28 5.59 -0.58
C VAL A 30 12.40 6.17 -1.45
N PRO A 31 12.84 7.40 -1.16
CA PRO A 31 14.04 7.92 -1.80
C PRO A 31 15.22 6.99 -1.55
N GLY A 32 15.96 6.66 -2.60
CA GLY A 32 17.07 5.73 -2.51
C GLY A 32 16.67 4.27 -2.60
N ALA A 33 15.47 3.98 -3.04
CA ALA A 33 14.95 2.61 -3.09
C ALA A 33 15.75 1.70 -4.01
N SER A 34 16.49 2.25 -4.96
CA SER A 34 17.29 1.44 -5.89
C SER A 34 18.60 0.94 -5.29
N ASP A 35 18.93 1.34 -4.07
CA ASP A 35 20.13 0.87 -3.38
C ASP A 35 19.90 -0.57 -2.90
N PRO A 36 20.71 -1.55 -3.37
CA PRO A 36 20.52 -2.94 -2.94
C PRO A 36 20.73 -3.18 -1.44
N ASN A 37 21.33 -2.23 -0.74
CA ASN A 37 21.51 -2.34 0.70
C ASN A 37 20.32 -1.79 1.48
N ASN A 38 19.33 -1.21 0.79
CA ASN A 38 18.13 -0.70 1.46
C ASN A 38 17.08 -1.80 1.48
N ASP A 39 16.90 -2.45 2.63
CA ASP A 39 15.95 -3.54 2.76
C ASP A 39 14.53 -3.06 3.09
N GLU A 40 14.32 -1.75 3.11
CA GLU A 40 13.00 -1.15 3.28
C GLU A 40 12.66 -0.22 2.12
N ALA A 41 13.05 -0.63 0.91
CA ALA A 41 12.79 0.17 -0.29
C ALA A 41 11.30 0.39 -0.51
N PHE A 42 10.48 -0.62 -0.23
CA PHE A 42 9.03 -0.44 -0.04
C PHE A 42 8.79 -0.27 1.45
N PHE A 43 8.17 0.84 1.84
CA PHE A 43 7.97 1.10 3.26
C PHE A 43 6.50 1.40 3.56
N PRO A 44 5.90 0.67 4.50
CA PRO A 44 6.48 -0.46 5.25
C PRO A 44 6.64 -1.67 4.34
N PRO A 45 7.62 -2.53 4.61
CA PRO A 45 7.85 -3.71 3.76
C PRO A 45 6.79 -4.79 3.93
N GLU A 46 6.08 -4.77 5.03
CA GLU A 46 4.97 -5.68 5.28
C GLU A 46 3.77 -4.85 5.72
N ILE A 47 2.63 -5.08 5.09
CA ILE A 47 1.42 -4.36 5.44
C ILE A 47 0.27 -5.35 5.57
N SER A 48 -0.55 -5.13 6.59
CA SER A 48 -1.71 -5.99 6.84
C SER A 48 -2.98 -5.19 6.57
N VAL A 49 -3.90 -5.80 5.85
CA VAL A 49 -5.22 -5.22 5.65
C VAL A 49 -6.24 -6.12 6.35
N SER A 50 -7.21 -5.48 6.99
CA SER A 50 -8.07 -6.18 7.94
C SER A 50 -9.24 -6.89 7.28
N SER A 51 -9.48 -6.65 6.01
CA SER A 51 -10.59 -7.31 5.32
C SER A 51 -10.40 -7.27 3.82
N VAL A 52 -11.02 -8.22 3.14
CA VAL A 52 -11.05 -8.23 1.67
C VAL A 52 -11.76 -6.98 1.18
N GLY A 53 -11.40 -6.54 -0.01
CA GLY A 53 -11.95 -5.34 -0.61
C GLY A 53 -11.17 -4.07 -0.25
N ASN A 54 -10.19 -4.17 0.64
CA ASN A 54 -9.35 -3.03 0.95
C ASN A 54 -8.37 -2.75 -0.18
N ILE A 55 -8.00 -1.50 -0.28
CA ILE A 55 -7.07 -1.03 -1.31
C ILE A 55 -5.72 -0.78 -0.67
N VAL A 56 -4.66 -1.18 -1.35
CA VAL A 56 -3.30 -0.75 -1.01
C VAL A 56 -2.83 0.18 -2.10
N SER A 57 -2.25 1.29 -1.69
CA SER A 57 -1.81 2.36 -2.58
C SER A 57 -0.30 2.52 -2.43
N TRP A 58 0.44 2.41 -3.53
CA TRP A 58 1.89 2.59 -3.56
C TRP A 58 2.20 3.92 -4.23
N THR A 59 2.99 4.75 -3.55
CA THR A 59 3.40 6.04 -4.09
C THR A 59 4.91 6.06 -4.28
N ASN A 60 5.35 6.47 -5.46
CA ASN A 60 6.77 6.55 -5.76
C ASN A 60 7.34 7.91 -5.33
N ASP A 61 8.08 7.90 -4.23
CA ASP A 61 8.71 9.10 -3.68
C ASP A 61 10.16 9.25 -4.12
N ASP A 62 10.66 8.34 -4.98
CA ASP A 62 12.02 8.44 -5.50
C ASP A 62 12.01 9.14 -6.86
N SER A 63 13.19 9.37 -7.39
CA SER A 63 13.36 10.05 -8.68
C SER A 63 13.49 9.09 -9.86
N LEU A 64 13.40 7.78 -9.63
CA LEU A 64 13.50 6.75 -10.66
C LEU A 64 12.16 6.07 -10.85
N GLU A 65 12.02 5.30 -11.94
CA GLU A 65 10.83 4.47 -12.16
C GLU A 65 10.95 3.15 -11.46
N TYR A 66 9.81 2.67 -10.96
CA TYR A 66 9.70 1.38 -10.27
C TYR A 66 8.43 0.67 -10.70
N THR A 67 8.31 -0.61 -10.35
CA THR A 67 7.06 -1.34 -10.53
C THR A 67 6.64 -1.99 -9.23
N VAL A 68 5.35 -2.32 -9.13
CA VAL A 68 4.80 -3.18 -8.09
C VAL A 68 4.24 -4.38 -8.81
N THR A 69 4.99 -5.49 -8.76
CA THR A 69 4.69 -6.68 -9.56
C THR A 69 4.51 -7.86 -8.61
N SER A 70 3.35 -8.47 -8.68
CA SER A 70 3.02 -9.63 -7.85
C SER A 70 3.93 -10.79 -8.19
N ASP A 71 4.39 -11.51 -7.17
CA ASP A 71 5.23 -12.69 -7.37
C ASP A 71 4.48 -13.81 -8.08
N ASP A 72 3.16 -13.87 -7.90
CA ASP A 72 2.33 -14.91 -8.53
C ASP A 72 1.61 -14.42 -9.79
N GLY A 73 1.87 -13.18 -10.20
CA GLY A 73 1.29 -12.64 -11.42
C GLY A 73 -0.12 -12.09 -11.28
N SER A 74 -0.65 -11.99 -10.07
CA SER A 74 -2.04 -11.54 -9.90
C SER A 74 -2.22 -10.04 -10.12
N PHE A 75 -1.16 -9.24 -10.03
CA PHE A 75 -1.23 -7.82 -10.38
C PHE A 75 0.15 -7.32 -10.83
N ASP A 76 0.13 -6.24 -11.59
CA ASP A 76 1.37 -5.61 -12.07
C ASP A 76 1.04 -4.16 -12.40
N SER A 77 1.73 -3.24 -11.75
CA SER A 77 1.49 -1.82 -11.96
C SER A 77 2.00 -1.31 -13.30
N GLY A 78 2.98 -2.00 -13.90
CA GLY A 78 3.80 -1.37 -14.92
C GLY A 78 4.66 -0.28 -14.30
N PRO A 79 5.38 0.51 -15.11
CA PRO A 79 6.25 1.55 -14.57
C PRO A 79 5.46 2.63 -13.83
N ILE A 80 5.92 2.96 -12.63
CA ILE A 80 5.37 4.04 -11.81
C ILE A 80 6.39 5.16 -11.84
N SER A 81 6.03 6.28 -12.43
CA SER A 81 6.92 7.43 -12.52
C SER A 81 7.04 8.13 -11.18
N PRO A 82 8.11 8.92 -10.98
CA PRO A 82 8.23 9.73 -9.76
C PRO A 82 6.97 10.54 -9.49
N GLY A 83 6.47 10.46 -8.27
CA GLY A 83 5.28 11.17 -7.83
C GLY A 83 3.96 10.48 -8.14
N ASP A 84 3.99 9.40 -8.91
CA ASP A 84 2.77 8.69 -9.28
C ASP A 84 2.42 7.61 -8.26
N THR A 85 1.19 7.15 -8.33
CA THR A 85 0.61 6.19 -7.40
C THR A 85 -0.04 5.04 -8.16
N PHE A 86 0.10 3.83 -7.62
CA PHE A 86 -0.59 2.63 -8.10
C PHE A 86 -1.46 2.07 -6.98
N ASP A 87 -2.72 1.80 -7.28
CA ASP A 87 -3.67 1.23 -6.33
C ASP A 87 -4.06 -0.16 -6.77
N ASN A 88 -4.18 -1.07 -5.82
CA ASN A 88 -4.69 -2.41 -6.09
C ASN A 88 -5.66 -2.83 -4.99
N THR A 89 -6.79 -3.40 -5.39
CA THR A 89 -7.79 -3.90 -4.47
C THR A 89 -7.54 -5.38 -4.24
N PHE A 90 -7.56 -5.80 -2.97
CA PHE A 90 -7.32 -7.20 -2.60
C PHE A 90 -8.65 -7.85 -2.24
N ASP A 91 -9.07 -8.81 -3.05
CA ASP A 91 -10.41 -9.42 -2.95
C ASP A 91 -10.41 -10.78 -2.27
N SER A 92 -9.24 -11.27 -1.88
CA SER A 92 -9.12 -12.60 -1.25
C SER A 92 -8.18 -12.53 -0.07
N PRO A 93 -8.42 -13.31 0.99
CA PRO A 93 -7.46 -13.40 2.07
C PRO A 93 -6.21 -14.15 1.63
N GLY A 94 -5.09 -13.86 2.27
CA GLY A 94 -3.83 -14.53 1.98
C GLY A 94 -2.65 -13.60 2.09
N GLU A 95 -1.48 -14.11 1.70
CA GLU A 95 -0.26 -13.35 1.65
C GLU A 95 0.14 -13.14 0.19
N PHE A 96 0.39 -11.89 -0.15
CA PHE A 96 0.70 -11.51 -1.53
C PHE A 96 2.05 -10.84 -1.56
N GLY A 97 3.08 -11.60 -1.91
CA GLY A 97 4.43 -11.07 -2.11
C GLY A 97 4.51 -10.30 -3.41
N TYR A 98 5.33 -9.27 -3.43
CA TYR A 98 5.54 -8.48 -4.64
C TYR A 98 6.97 -7.97 -4.69
N HIS A 99 7.36 -7.51 -5.86
CA HIS A 99 8.71 -7.00 -6.09
C HIS A 99 8.66 -5.92 -7.16
N CYS A 100 9.78 -5.23 -7.32
CA CYS A 100 9.97 -4.35 -8.46
C CYS A 100 10.64 -5.14 -9.58
N SER A 101 10.07 -5.14 -10.78
CA SER A 101 10.65 -5.91 -11.88
C SER A 101 11.93 -5.27 -12.42
N ILE A 102 12.11 -3.98 -12.20
CA ILE A 102 13.31 -3.26 -12.64
C ILE A 102 14.46 -3.47 -11.64
N HIS A 103 14.12 -3.58 -10.36
CA HIS A 103 15.08 -3.78 -9.26
C HIS A 103 14.60 -4.96 -8.43
N PRO A 104 14.86 -6.21 -8.86
CA PRO A 104 14.21 -7.39 -8.27
C PRO A 104 14.54 -7.66 -6.80
N PHE A 105 15.59 -7.03 -6.27
CA PHE A 105 15.91 -7.15 -4.85
C PHE A 105 14.92 -6.39 -3.96
N MET A 106 14.13 -5.47 -4.55
CA MET A 106 13.10 -4.74 -3.81
C MET A 106 11.88 -5.63 -3.65
N THR A 107 11.52 -5.96 -2.41
CA THR A 107 10.39 -6.86 -2.15
C THR A 107 9.52 -6.32 -1.03
N GLY A 108 8.26 -6.75 -1.03
CA GLY A 108 7.32 -6.46 0.03
C GLY A 108 6.24 -7.52 0.08
N VAL A 109 5.35 -7.42 1.05
CA VAL A 109 4.25 -8.36 1.19
C VAL A 109 3.01 -7.64 1.72
N VAL A 110 1.85 -8.00 1.17
CA VAL A 110 0.55 -7.58 1.68
C VAL A 110 -0.13 -8.80 2.27
N ILE A 111 -0.55 -8.68 3.52
CA ILE A 111 -1.27 -9.74 4.22
C ILE A 111 -2.73 -9.31 4.33
N VAL A 112 -3.63 -10.13 3.77
CA VAL A 112 -5.05 -9.85 3.79
C VAL A 112 -5.73 -10.87 4.70
N GLU A 113 -6.46 -10.40 5.67
CA GLU A 113 -7.10 -11.27 6.65
C GLU A 113 -8.52 -11.66 6.30
#